data_86134ae270113744291a2e5ac73ed7cf
#
_entry.id   86134ae270113744291a2e5ac73ed7cf
#
_cell.length_a   1.000
_cell.length_b   1.000
_cell.length_c   1.000
_cell.angle_alpha   90.00
_cell.angle_beta   90.00
_cell.angle_gamma   90.00
#
_symmetry.space_group_name_H-M   'P 1'
#
loop_
_entity.id
_entity.type
_entity.pdbx_description
1 polymer ?
#
loop_
_entity_poly.entity_id
_entity_poly.type
_entity_poly.pdbx_seq_one_letter_code
_entity_poly.pdbx_strand_id
1 'polypeptide(L)'
;AFQPFPTMTLYGAGKSFVRMFSKGLRHELRHTTISVTCLTPGPVDTEFINRAGMEAMKPTAEKFEMTPERVAQKGLKAMFNKKAEVIPGFTNLLLSKLTNLVPEHLQVKIVAGIYEKALQKGKR
;
A
#
# COMPACT_ATOMS: atom_id res chain seq x y z
N ALA A 1 -2.85 -1.98 -2.18
CA ALA A 1 -2.54 -3.02 -3.16
C ALA A 1 -2.80 -4.44 -2.66
N PHE A 2 -3.19 -4.61 -1.40
CA PHE A 2 -3.45 -5.93 -0.80
C PHE A 2 -4.92 -6.15 -0.45
N GLN A 3 -5.74 -5.12 -0.54
CA GLN A 3 -7.14 -5.16 -0.13
C GLN A 3 -7.98 -4.21 -0.97
N PRO A 4 -9.29 -4.45 -1.07
CA PRO A 4 -10.22 -3.52 -1.70
C PRO A 4 -10.26 -2.19 -0.95
N PHE A 5 -10.41 -1.09 -1.68
CA PHE A 5 -10.54 0.26 -1.14
C PHE A 5 -11.91 0.83 -1.53
N PRO A 6 -12.98 0.59 -0.75
CA PRO A 6 -14.25 1.30 -0.95
C PRO A 6 -14.02 2.81 -0.99
N THR A 7 -14.78 3.51 -1.82
CA THR A 7 -14.62 4.95 -2.15
C THR A 7 -13.39 5.33 -2.99
N MET A 8 -12.38 4.44 -3.10
CA MET A 8 -11.18 4.62 -3.92
C MET A 8 -10.92 3.39 -4.82
N THR A 9 -11.94 2.81 -5.37
CA THR A 9 -11.87 1.53 -6.09
C THR A 9 -10.87 1.55 -7.24
N LEU A 10 -10.89 2.57 -8.09
CA LEU A 10 -9.96 2.70 -9.22
C LEU A 10 -8.51 2.85 -8.76
N TYR A 11 -8.27 3.61 -7.69
CA TYR A 11 -6.94 3.74 -7.11
C TYR A 11 -6.41 2.40 -6.61
N GLY A 12 -7.23 1.68 -5.82
CA GLY A 12 -6.88 0.36 -5.30
C GLY A 12 -6.63 -0.66 -6.41
N ALA A 13 -7.48 -0.68 -7.44
CA ALA A 13 -7.31 -1.53 -8.62
C ALA A 13 -6.03 -1.21 -9.38
N GLY A 14 -5.73 0.07 -9.62
CA GLY A 14 -4.49 0.50 -10.27
C GLY A 14 -3.23 0.10 -9.49
N LYS A 15 -3.24 0.23 -8.16
CA LYS A 15 -2.11 -0.22 -7.32
C LYS A 15 -1.95 -1.75 -7.32
N SER A 16 -3.05 -2.49 -7.35
CA SER A 16 -3.03 -3.95 -7.48
C SER A 16 -2.47 -4.38 -8.84
N PHE A 17 -2.88 -3.70 -9.90
CA PHE A 17 -2.34 -3.92 -11.24
C PHE A 17 -0.81 -3.76 -11.26
N VAL A 18 -0.29 -2.63 -10.79
CA VAL A 18 1.17 -2.36 -10.78
C VAL A 18 1.91 -3.46 -10.00
N ARG A 19 1.37 -3.90 -8.86
CA ARG A 19 1.96 -4.96 -8.05
C ARG A 19 2.01 -6.30 -8.78
N MET A 20 0.89 -6.71 -9.40
CA MET A 20 0.82 -7.97 -10.14
C MET A 20 1.67 -7.93 -11.41
N PHE A 21 1.63 -6.83 -12.15
CA PHE A 21 2.47 -6.59 -13.31
C PHE A 21 3.97 -6.71 -12.97
N SER A 22 4.40 -6.06 -11.87
CA SER A 22 5.81 -6.13 -11.44
C SER A 22 6.26 -7.56 -11.13
N LYS A 23 5.38 -8.40 -10.56
CA LYS A 23 5.67 -9.81 -10.27
C LYS A 23 5.78 -10.64 -11.55
N GLY A 24 4.87 -10.44 -12.50
CA GLY A 24 4.92 -11.10 -13.80
C GLY A 24 6.19 -10.73 -14.56
N LEU A 25 6.44 -9.43 -14.71
CA LEU A 25 7.61 -8.92 -15.40
C LEU A 25 8.93 -9.41 -14.79
N ARG A 26 9.01 -9.47 -13.44
CA ARG A 26 10.18 -10.05 -12.77
C ARG A 26 10.41 -11.51 -13.17
N HIS A 27 9.36 -12.30 -13.29
CA HIS A 27 9.49 -13.70 -13.71
C HIS A 27 9.92 -13.83 -15.16
N GLU A 28 9.37 -13.03 -16.05
CA GLU A 28 9.73 -13.00 -17.47
C GLU A 28 11.21 -12.64 -17.67
N LEU A 29 11.73 -11.71 -16.88
CA LEU A 29 13.11 -11.23 -16.96
C LEU A 29 14.13 -12.07 -16.15
N ARG A 30 13.74 -13.19 -15.54
CA ARG A 30 14.58 -13.96 -14.62
C ARG A 30 15.89 -14.51 -15.24
N HIS A 31 15.95 -14.63 -16.55
CA HIS A 31 17.15 -15.10 -17.29
C HIS A 31 17.98 -13.95 -17.85
N THR A 32 17.70 -12.72 -17.47
CA THR A 32 18.43 -11.52 -17.87
C THR A 32 19.18 -10.91 -16.67
N THR A 33 19.97 -9.88 -16.90
CA THR A 33 20.62 -9.10 -15.84
C THR A 33 19.68 -8.10 -15.17
N ILE A 34 18.48 -7.92 -15.72
CA ILE A 34 17.47 -6.96 -15.21
C ILE A 34 16.77 -7.55 -13.99
N SER A 35 16.63 -6.74 -12.95
CA SER A 35 15.82 -7.10 -11.78
C SER A 35 14.69 -6.10 -11.57
N VAL A 36 13.50 -6.61 -11.22
CA VAL A 36 12.33 -5.81 -10.90
C VAL A 36 12.05 -5.91 -9.41
N THR A 37 11.89 -4.78 -8.75
CA THR A 37 11.53 -4.69 -7.32
C THR A 37 10.27 -3.86 -7.17
N CYS A 38 9.25 -4.43 -6.57
CA CYS A 38 8.01 -3.72 -6.25
C CYS A 38 8.10 -3.08 -4.86
N LEU A 39 8.02 -1.75 -4.81
CA LEU A 39 7.93 -1.01 -3.55
C LEU A 39 6.46 -0.77 -3.21
N THR A 40 6.00 -1.30 -2.08
CA THR A 40 4.60 -1.24 -1.63
C THR A 40 4.55 -0.59 -0.23
N PRO A 41 4.68 0.73 -0.12
CA PRO A 41 4.65 1.41 1.17
C PRO A 41 3.24 1.40 1.77
N GLY A 42 3.15 1.52 3.10
CA GLY A 42 1.97 1.97 3.80
C GLY A 42 1.76 3.48 3.62
N PRO A 43 1.03 4.13 4.54
CA PRO A 43 0.93 5.59 4.55
C PRO A 43 2.32 6.25 4.60
N VAL A 44 2.50 7.27 3.78
CA VAL A 44 3.74 8.07 3.71
C VAL A 44 3.35 9.53 3.92
N ASP A 45 4.12 10.23 4.75
CA ASP A 45 3.94 11.66 4.99
C ASP A 45 4.18 12.45 3.70
N THR A 46 3.11 12.73 2.99
CA THR A 46 3.13 13.44 1.72
C THR A 46 1.82 14.23 1.55
N GLU A 47 1.81 15.19 0.63
CA GLU A 47 0.61 15.93 0.20
C GLU A 47 -0.50 15.05 -0.41
N PHE A 48 -0.28 13.74 -0.54
CA PHE A 48 -1.21 12.83 -1.21
C PHE A 48 -2.60 12.84 -0.55
N ILE A 49 -2.67 12.77 0.79
CA ILE A 49 -3.95 12.74 1.52
C ILE A 49 -4.75 14.01 1.25
N ASN A 50 -4.10 15.17 1.29
CA ASN A 50 -4.73 16.47 1.02
C ASN A 50 -5.20 16.56 -0.43
N ARG A 51 -4.35 16.19 -1.40
CA ARG A 51 -4.69 16.23 -2.83
C ARG A 51 -5.77 15.23 -3.23
N ALA A 52 -5.88 14.13 -2.50
CA ALA A 52 -6.90 13.10 -2.73
C ALA A 52 -8.24 13.40 -2.04
N GLY A 53 -8.37 14.52 -1.31
CA GLY A 53 -9.58 14.86 -0.56
C GLY A 53 -9.87 13.88 0.59
N MET A 54 -8.81 13.34 1.21
CA MET A 54 -8.90 12.29 2.24
C MET A 54 -8.51 12.79 3.63
N GLU A 55 -8.73 14.06 3.93
CA GLU A 55 -8.33 14.69 5.20
C GLU A 55 -8.91 13.94 6.41
N ALA A 56 -10.10 13.37 6.28
CA ALA A 56 -10.72 12.57 7.32
C ALA A 56 -9.92 11.31 7.71
N MET A 57 -9.04 10.84 6.83
CA MET A 57 -8.17 9.68 7.06
C MET A 57 -6.84 10.04 7.72
N LYS A 58 -6.49 11.33 7.78
CA LYS A 58 -5.21 11.82 8.29
C LYS A 58 -4.86 11.28 9.69
N PRO A 59 -5.75 11.32 10.70
CA PRO A 59 -5.44 10.81 12.03
C PRO A 59 -5.14 9.30 12.07
N THR A 60 -5.68 8.55 11.12
CA THR A 60 -5.43 7.09 11.01
C THR A 60 -4.11 6.82 10.27
N ALA A 61 -3.82 7.61 9.24
CA ALA A 61 -2.58 7.49 8.47
C ALA A 61 -1.36 7.84 9.32
N GLU A 62 -1.40 8.93 10.07
CA GLU A 62 -0.29 9.43 10.92
C GLU A 62 0.27 8.38 11.89
N LYS A 63 -0.58 7.46 12.37
CA LYS A 63 -0.14 6.37 13.29
C LYS A 63 0.82 5.36 12.65
N PHE A 64 0.78 5.23 11.33
CA PHE A 64 1.54 4.22 10.58
C PHE A 64 2.43 4.86 9.52
N GLU A 65 2.49 6.18 9.51
CA GLU A 65 3.17 6.98 8.51
C GLU A 65 4.69 6.84 8.61
N MET A 66 5.32 6.84 7.45
CA MET A 66 6.77 6.87 7.34
C MET A 66 7.20 8.09 6.54
N THR A 67 8.36 8.65 6.86
CA THR A 67 8.89 9.74 6.04
C THR A 67 9.26 9.25 4.63
N PRO A 68 9.10 10.10 3.60
CA PRO A 68 9.46 9.76 2.22
C PRO A 68 10.89 9.25 2.07
N GLU A 69 11.84 9.86 2.80
CA GLU A 69 13.26 9.49 2.78
C GLU A 69 13.48 8.06 3.26
N ARG A 70 12.82 7.66 4.36
CA ARG A 70 12.91 6.29 4.90
C ARG A 70 12.32 5.27 3.94
N VAL A 71 11.23 5.62 3.27
CA VAL A 71 10.61 4.77 2.25
C VAL A 71 11.55 4.60 1.06
N ALA A 72 12.12 5.71 0.56
CA ALA A 72 13.07 5.71 -0.54
C ALA A 72 14.33 4.86 -0.21
N GLN A 73 14.94 5.08 0.95
CA GLN A 73 16.11 4.30 1.39
C GLN A 73 15.83 2.79 1.44
N LYS A 74 14.67 2.38 1.98
CA LYS A 74 14.28 0.97 2.01
C LYS A 74 14.01 0.40 0.63
N GLY A 75 13.40 1.20 -0.24
CA GLY A 75 13.17 0.85 -1.64
C GLY A 75 14.47 0.61 -2.40
N LEU A 76 15.40 1.56 -2.34
CA LEU A 76 16.72 1.46 -2.97
C LEU A 76 17.52 0.27 -2.43
N LYS A 77 17.56 0.08 -1.10
CA LYS A 77 18.23 -1.08 -0.50
C LYS A 77 17.64 -2.40 -0.99
N ALA A 78 16.32 -2.50 -1.13
CA ALA A 78 15.66 -3.69 -1.64
C ALA A 78 15.97 -3.91 -3.14
N MET A 79 16.01 -2.86 -3.93
CA MET A 79 16.37 -2.88 -5.34
C MET A 79 17.81 -3.38 -5.56
N PHE A 80 18.79 -2.82 -4.86
CA PHE A 80 20.17 -3.27 -4.94
C PHE A 80 20.37 -4.71 -4.46
N ASN A 81 19.55 -5.16 -3.50
CA ASN A 81 19.54 -6.56 -3.05
C ASN A 81 18.65 -7.48 -3.92
N LYS A 82 18.17 -7.00 -5.05
CA LYS A 82 17.33 -7.75 -6.00
C LYS A 82 16.10 -8.41 -5.37
N LYS A 83 15.52 -7.79 -4.33
CA LYS A 83 14.29 -8.30 -3.68
C LYS A 83 13.09 -8.13 -4.61
N ALA A 84 12.21 -9.13 -4.64
CA ALA A 84 11.00 -9.08 -5.48
C ALA A 84 10.02 -7.99 -5.01
N GLU A 85 9.84 -7.88 -3.71
CA GLU A 85 8.91 -6.92 -3.11
C GLU A 85 9.46 -6.42 -1.78
N VAL A 86 9.20 -5.16 -1.46
CA VAL A 86 9.48 -4.57 -0.15
C VAL A 86 8.29 -3.76 0.35
N ILE A 87 7.90 -4.06 1.58
CA ILE A 87 6.84 -3.35 2.31
C ILE A 87 7.52 -2.63 3.47
N PRO A 88 7.79 -1.32 3.37
CA PRO A 88 8.42 -0.57 4.43
C PRO A 88 7.53 -0.49 5.67
N GLY A 89 8.14 -0.67 6.85
CA GLY A 89 7.45 -0.68 8.15
C GLY A 89 7.02 -2.08 8.58
N PHE A 90 7.41 -2.45 9.82
CA PHE A 90 7.07 -3.77 10.37
C PHE A 90 5.56 -3.94 10.54
N THR A 91 4.87 -2.90 11.01
CA THR A 91 3.41 -2.89 11.17
C THR A 91 2.68 -3.06 9.83
N ASN A 92 3.15 -2.37 8.79
CA ASN A 92 2.58 -2.48 7.45
C ASN A 92 2.80 -3.89 6.85
N LEU A 93 3.97 -4.48 7.09
CA LEU A 93 4.28 -5.84 6.67
C LEU A 93 3.39 -6.85 7.39
N LEU A 94 3.21 -6.71 8.70
CA LEU A 94 2.37 -7.60 9.50
C LEU A 94 0.90 -7.51 9.07
N LEU A 95 0.38 -6.29 8.93
CA LEU A 95 -0.99 -6.05 8.44
C LEU A 95 -1.21 -6.64 7.04
N SER A 96 -0.26 -6.48 6.13
CA SER A 96 -0.39 -7.03 4.77
C SER A 96 -0.41 -8.56 4.77
N LYS A 97 0.30 -9.21 5.68
CA LYS A 97 0.25 -10.67 5.83
C LYS A 97 -1.05 -11.15 6.47
N LEU A 98 -1.52 -10.46 7.50
CA LEU A 98 -2.78 -10.80 8.17
C LEU A 98 -3.98 -10.59 7.26
N THR A 99 -4.02 -9.53 6.46
CA THR A 99 -5.11 -9.32 5.51
C THR A 99 -5.22 -10.44 4.47
N ASN A 100 -4.11 -11.05 4.07
CA ASN A 100 -4.14 -12.19 3.15
C ASN A 100 -4.76 -13.46 3.75
N LEU A 101 -4.89 -13.55 5.08
CA LEU A 101 -5.54 -14.66 5.77
C LEU A 101 -7.05 -14.45 5.96
N VAL A 102 -7.52 -13.23 5.78
CA VAL A 102 -8.93 -12.87 5.92
C VAL A 102 -9.66 -13.07 4.59
N PRO A 103 -10.81 -13.74 4.55
CA PRO A 103 -11.62 -13.86 3.34
C PRO A 103 -11.96 -12.49 2.74
N GLU A 104 -11.93 -12.38 1.42
CA GLU A 104 -12.02 -11.10 0.70
C GLU A 104 -13.30 -10.31 1.05
N HIS A 105 -14.44 -11.02 1.18
CA HIS A 105 -15.72 -10.38 1.56
C HIS A 105 -15.69 -9.72 2.96
N LEU A 106 -14.90 -10.27 3.89
CA LEU A 106 -14.70 -9.66 5.21
C LEU A 106 -13.73 -8.49 5.14
N GLN A 107 -12.69 -8.58 4.30
CA GLN A 107 -11.77 -7.45 4.07
C GLN A 107 -12.52 -6.22 3.58
N VAL A 108 -13.43 -6.38 2.60
CA VAL A 108 -14.27 -5.28 2.08
C VAL A 108 -15.08 -4.63 3.20
N LYS A 109 -15.77 -5.44 4.03
CA LYS A 109 -16.59 -4.93 5.14
C LYS A 109 -15.78 -4.17 6.18
N ILE A 110 -14.62 -4.71 6.58
CA ILE A 110 -13.73 -4.08 7.57
C ILE A 110 -13.22 -2.74 7.04
N VAL A 111 -12.71 -2.73 5.82
CA VAL A 111 -12.17 -1.52 5.20
C VAL A 111 -13.26 -0.48 4.99
N ALA A 112 -14.42 -0.86 4.46
CA ALA A 112 -15.58 0.04 4.31
C ALA A 112 -15.96 0.69 5.66
N GLY A 113 -16.08 -0.11 6.73
CA GLY A 113 -16.42 0.41 8.04
C GLY A 113 -15.41 1.40 8.61
N ILE A 114 -14.11 1.23 8.34
CA ILE A 114 -13.06 2.18 8.73
C ILE A 114 -13.22 3.50 7.97
N TYR A 115 -13.41 3.43 6.65
CA TYR A 115 -13.55 4.62 5.80
C TYR A 115 -14.84 5.39 6.09
N GLU A 116 -15.97 4.71 6.24
CA GLU A 116 -17.26 5.33 6.57
C GLU A 116 -17.20 6.07 7.92
N LYS A 117 -16.62 5.45 8.94
CA LYS A 117 -16.42 6.11 10.25
C LYS A 117 -15.51 7.34 10.16
N ALA A 118 -14.46 7.27 9.35
CA ALA A 118 -13.56 8.41 9.15
C ALA A 118 -14.27 9.56 8.42
N LEU A 119 -15.04 9.28 7.39
CA LEU A 119 -15.82 10.26 6.63
C LEU A 119 -16.93 10.92 7.48
N GLN A 120 -17.57 10.16 8.37
CA GLN A 120 -18.58 10.72 9.29
C GLN A 120 -17.98 11.67 10.33
N LYS A 121 -16.76 11.39 10.80
CA LYS A 121 -16.04 12.29 11.73
C LYS A 121 -15.59 13.59 11.07
N GLY A 122 -15.26 13.57 9.78
CA GLY A 122 -14.84 14.77 9.04
C GLY A 122 -15.98 15.71 8.65
N LYS A 123 -17.24 15.27 8.79
CA LYS A 123 -18.44 16.10 8.52
C LYS A 123 -19.02 16.79 9.76
N ARG A 124 -18.47 16.59 10.93
CA ARG A 124 -18.78 17.30 12.17
C ARG A 124 -17.72 18.33 12.49
#